data_d2fc380e6668fc38e2af50d4f3267adc
#
_entry.id   d2fc380e6668fc38e2af50d4f3267adc
#
_cell.length_a   1.000
_cell.length_b   1.000
_cell.length_c   1.000
_cell.angle_alpha   90.00
_cell.angle_beta   90.00
_cell.angle_gamma   90.00
#
_symmetry.space_group_name_H-M   'P 1'
#
loop_
_entity.id
_entity.type
_entity.pdbx_description
1 polymer ?
#
loop_
_entity_poly.entity_id
_entity_poly.type
_entity_poly.pdbx_seq_one_letter_code
_entity_poly.pdbx_strand_id
1 'polypeptide(L)'
;NEDKIYGSSPAKVEKVLRGFQAVDRNFGVILSGRKGIGKSLFARQLAVRAKDYNLPLIIVSCYYPGIADFLSSIEQEVIVLFDEFEKTFADQEHANPQEDMLPLFDGIDNGKKLFIITCNEVHKLNSYLINRPGRFHYHFVLGNPNPDEIKEYMTDKLKPEYHHVIKKLIGFSLNVDLTYDVLRAIAFELNMGYSFEDTLMDLNISKEGTPKYNIRVEFADGTYRVRQSERINTYSNDRQYFWFNDKSGRSSDSIRL
;
A
#
# COMPACT_ATOMS: atom_id res chain seq x y z
N ASN A 1 1.38 -3.85 -21.39
CA ASN A 1 2.54 -3.32 -20.67
C ASN A 1 2.30 -3.41 -19.16
N GLU A 2 2.68 -4.57 -18.58
CA GLU A 2 2.53 -4.82 -17.13
C GLU A 2 3.64 -4.17 -16.29
N ASP A 3 4.56 -3.43 -16.89
CA ASP A 3 5.81 -3.00 -16.27
C ASP A 3 5.85 -1.51 -15.88
N LYS A 4 4.78 -0.75 -16.13
CA LYS A 4 4.71 0.65 -15.72
C LYS A 4 4.37 0.76 -14.24
N ILE A 5 5.18 1.50 -13.50
CA ILE A 5 4.90 1.89 -12.12
C ILE A 5 4.27 3.26 -12.09
N TYR A 6 3.31 3.37 -11.20
CA TYR A 6 2.55 4.58 -10.97
C TYR A 6 3.05 5.29 -9.71
N GLY A 7 2.94 6.58 -9.70
CA GLY A 7 3.25 7.40 -8.54
C GLY A 7 4.73 7.58 -8.20
N SER A 8 5.05 7.67 -6.90
CA SER A 8 6.39 7.98 -6.39
C SER A 8 7.35 6.78 -6.35
N SER A 9 6.91 5.58 -6.73
CA SER A 9 7.70 4.36 -6.62
C SER A 9 8.98 4.36 -7.47
N PRO A 10 9.01 4.87 -8.73
CA PRO A 10 10.24 4.91 -9.52
C PRO A 10 11.38 5.69 -8.85
N ALA A 11 11.07 6.84 -8.25
CA ALA A 11 12.06 7.64 -7.53
C ALA A 11 12.60 6.94 -6.29
N LYS A 12 11.73 6.18 -5.58
CA LYS A 12 12.13 5.37 -4.43
C LYS A 12 13.02 4.19 -4.83
N VAL A 13 12.73 3.52 -5.96
CA VAL A 13 13.56 2.45 -6.50
C VAL A 13 14.97 2.96 -6.79
N GLU A 14 15.07 4.09 -7.49
CA GLU A 14 16.36 4.70 -7.80
C GLU A 14 17.12 5.11 -6.52
N LYS A 15 16.41 5.66 -5.54
CA LYS A 15 16.98 6.02 -4.24
C LYS A 15 17.58 4.82 -3.51
N VAL A 16 16.91 3.66 -3.57
CA VAL A 16 17.40 2.41 -2.95
C VAL A 16 18.69 1.94 -3.63
N LEU A 17 18.71 1.87 -4.95
CA LEU A 17 19.88 1.41 -5.70
C LEU A 17 21.09 2.32 -5.48
N ARG A 18 20.91 3.64 -5.53
CA ARG A 18 21.98 4.60 -5.21
C ARG A 18 22.45 4.48 -3.76
N GLY A 19 21.53 4.28 -2.82
CA GLY A 19 21.90 4.07 -1.41
C GLY A 19 22.72 2.82 -1.22
N PHE A 20 22.33 1.72 -1.88
CA PHE A 20 23.09 0.48 -1.87
C PHE A 20 24.52 0.66 -2.45
N GLN A 21 24.66 1.38 -3.55
CA GLN A 21 25.96 1.63 -4.15
C GLN A 21 26.87 2.52 -3.31
N ALA A 22 26.29 3.43 -2.54
CA ALA A 22 27.04 4.40 -1.72
C ALA A 22 27.63 3.82 -0.43
N VAL A 23 27.32 2.56 -0.09
CA VAL A 23 27.81 1.93 1.15
C VAL A 23 28.59 0.64 0.85
N ASP A 24 29.55 0.30 1.69
CA ASP A 24 30.37 -0.92 1.57
C ASP A 24 29.88 -2.03 2.53
N ARG A 25 28.59 -2.05 2.82
CA ARG A 25 27.97 -3.02 3.73
C ARG A 25 26.59 -3.39 3.23
N ASN A 26 26.00 -4.40 3.86
CA ASN A 26 24.61 -4.78 3.63
C ASN A 26 23.67 -3.57 3.76
N PHE A 27 22.64 -3.55 2.92
CA PHE A 27 21.66 -2.49 2.87
C PHE A 27 20.26 -3.07 2.86
N GLY A 28 19.41 -2.62 3.75
CA GLY A 28 18.07 -3.18 3.91
C GLY A 28 16.97 -2.17 3.60
N VAL A 29 15.89 -2.68 3.03
CA VAL A 29 14.64 -1.93 2.76
C VAL A 29 13.45 -2.75 3.20
N ILE A 30 12.57 -2.16 4.01
CA ILE A 30 11.27 -2.70 4.36
C ILE A 30 10.21 -2.00 3.52
N LEU A 31 9.37 -2.79 2.84
CA LEU A 31 8.19 -2.34 2.12
C LEU A 31 6.96 -2.81 2.88
N SER A 32 6.28 -1.94 3.58
CA SER A 32 5.09 -2.30 4.33
C SER A 32 3.82 -1.70 3.75
N GLY A 33 2.69 -2.35 3.99
CA GLY A 33 1.38 -1.87 3.62
C GLY A 33 0.42 -2.99 3.28
N ARG A 34 -0.86 -2.69 3.15
CA ARG A 34 -1.92 -3.66 2.89
C ARG A 34 -1.67 -4.51 1.63
N LYS A 35 -2.31 -5.66 1.54
CA LYS A 35 -2.29 -6.49 0.33
C LYS A 35 -2.86 -5.70 -0.86
N GLY A 36 -2.27 -5.87 -2.06
CA GLY A 36 -2.76 -5.27 -3.30
C GLY A 36 -2.33 -3.82 -3.55
N ILE A 37 -1.50 -3.20 -2.70
CA ILE A 37 -1.03 -1.82 -2.87
C ILE A 37 0.25 -1.67 -3.72
N GLY A 38 0.78 -2.76 -4.28
CA GLY A 38 1.91 -2.70 -5.19
C GLY A 38 3.30 -2.99 -4.58
N LYS A 39 3.40 -3.59 -3.38
CA LYS A 39 4.69 -3.98 -2.78
C LYS A 39 5.52 -4.89 -3.69
N SER A 40 4.91 -5.97 -4.18
CA SER A 40 5.57 -6.93 -5.09
C SER A 40 5.90 -6.28 -6.44
N LEU A 41 5.08 -5.31 -6.89
CA LEU A 41 5.39 -4.54 -8.09
C LEU A 41 6.63 -3.66 -7.87
N PHE A 42 6.77 -3.01 -6.72
CA PHE A 42 7.96 -2.25 -6.35
C PHE A 42 9.20 -3.15 -6.34
N ALA A 43 9.12 -4.31 -5.67
CA ALA A 43 10.21 -5.28 -5.60
C ALA A 43 10.62 -5.79 -7.00
N ARG A 44 9.63 -6.10 -7.86
CA ARG A 44 9.88 -6.52 -9.25
C ARG A 44 10.61 -5.45 -10.06
N GLN A 45 10.26 -4.18 -9.87
CA GLN A 45 10.91 -3.11 -10.61
C GLN A 45 12.32 -2.83 -10.10
N LEU A 46 12.53 -2.92 -8.80
CA LEU A 46 13.87 -2.86 -8.27
C LEU A 46 14.72 -3.96 -8.89
N ALA A 47 14.16 -5.17 -9.05
CA ALA A 47 14.82 -6.27 -9.74
C ALA A 47 15.11 -5.99 -11.23
N VAL A 48 14.18 -5.36 -11.94
CA VAL A 48 14.39 -4.98 -13.35
C VAL A 48 15.50 -3.95 -13.48
N ARG A 49 15.49 -2.92 -12.63
CA ARG A 49 16.52 -1.88 -12.62
C ARG A 49 17.87 -2.39 -12.14
N ALA A 50 17.88 -3.39 -11.26
CA ALA A 50 19.11 -4.02 -10.77
C ALA A 50 19.94 -4.68 -11.89
N LYS A 51 19.32 -5.04 -13.02
CA LYS A 51 20.02 -5.53 -14.22
C LYS A 51 21.03 -4.50 -14.75
N ASP A 52 20.70 -3.21 -14.67
CA ASP A 52 21.57 -2.13 -15.11
C ASP A 52 22.85 -2.06 -14.27
N TYR A 53 22.84 -2.69 -13.09
CA TYR A 53 23.95 -2.76 -12.13
C TYR A 53 24.57 -4.16 -12.02
N ASN A 54 24.17 -5.10 -12.88
CA ASN A 54 24.60 -6.51 -12.85
C ASN A 54 24.34 -7.21 -11.49
N LEU A 55 23.26 -6.82 -10.79
CA LEU A 55 22.87 -7.39 -9.51
C LEU A 55 21.87 -8.52 -9.74
N PRO A 56 22.22 -9.78 -9.46
CA PRO A 56 21.27 -10.89 -9.50
C PRO A 56 20.28 -10.79 -8.34
N LEU A 57 19.09 -11.38 -8.57
CA LEU A 57 18.00 -11.43 -7.60
C LEU A 57 17.80 -12.85 -7.09
N ILE A 58 17.78 -13.01 -5.78
CA ILE A 58 17.37 -14.22 -5.07
C ILE A 58 16.02 -13.95 -4.43
N ILE A 59 15.03 -14.79 -4.70
CA ILE A 59 13.70 -14.70 -4.07
C ILE A 59 13.59 -15.82 -3.04
N VAL A 60 13.34 -15.43 -1.79
CA VAL A 60 13.13 -16.36 -0.68
C VAL A 60 11.64 -16.44 -0.41
N SER A 61 11.04 -17.58 -0.69
CA SER A 61 9.60 -17.84 -0.56
C SER A 61 9.23 -18.76 0.61
N CYS A 62 10.21 -19.35 1.28
CA CYS A 62 10.00 -20.19 2.46
C CYS A 62 11.20 -20.11 3.40
N TYR A 63 10.94 -20.30 4.69
CA TYR A 63 11.99 -20.51 5.69
C TYR A 63 12.43 -21.98 5.71
N TYR A 64 13.73 -22.19 5.90
CA TYR A 64 14.30 -23.48 6.28
C TYR A 64 15.55 -23.25 7.15
N PRO A 65 15.85 -24.15 8.10
CA PRO A 65 17.04 -24.03 8.93
C PRO A 65 18.32 -23.95 8.09
N GLY A 66 19.20 -22.99 8.38
CA GLY A 66 20.43 -22.77 7.64
C GLY A 66 20.32 -21.84 6.44
N ILE A 67 19.15 -21.26 6.16
CA ILE A 67 18.99 -20.29 5.06
C ILE A 67 19.86 -19.05 5.25
N ALA A 68 20.04 -18.59 6.49
CA ALA A 68 20.91 -17.45 6.81
C ALA A 68 22.36 -17.77 6.45
N ASP A 69 22.86 -18.94 6.84
CA ASP A 69 24.23 -19.38 6.53
C ASP A 69 24.45 -19.54 5.02
N PHE A 70 23.47 -20.11 4.32
CA PHE A 70 23.50 -20.20 2.87
C PHE A 70 23.60 -18.84 2.21
N LEU A 71 22.76 -17.88 2.60
CA LEU A 71 22.81 -16.52 2.04
C LEU A 71 24.11 -15.80 2.41
N SER A 72 24.63 -16.03 3.63
CA SER A 72 25.90 -15.48 4.08
C SER A 72 27.08 -15.99 3.27
N SER A 73 27.06 -17.25 2.81
CA SER A 73 28.12 -17.84 2.01
C SER A 73 28.25 -17.25 0.59
N ILE A 74 27.27 -16.48 0.14
CA ILE A 74 27.31 -15.84 -1.18
C ILE A 74 28.21 -14.62 -1.14
N GLU A 75 29.36 -14.68 -1.79
CA GLU A 75 30.35 -13.58 -1.84
C GLU A 75 29.98 -12.49 -2.87
N GLN A 76 29.16 -12.84 -3.85
CA GLN A 76 28.72 -11.93 -4.90
C GLN A 76 27.72 -10.90 -4.36
N GLU A 77 27.80 -9.66 -4.86
CA GLU A 77 26.75 -8.67 -4.63
C GLU A 77 25.41 -9.14 -5.21
N VAL A 78 24.40 -9.23 -4.38
CA VAL A 78 23.08 -9.75 -4.77
C VAL A 78 21.95 -8.96 -4.10
N ILE A 79 20.77 -9.01 -4.73
CA ILE A 79 19.51 -8.60 -4.10
C ILE A 79 18.85 -9.86 -3.54
N VAL A 80 18.42 -9.78 -2.28
CA VAL A 80 17.64 -10.85 -1.63
C VAL A 80 16.27 -10.29 -1.29
N LEU A 81 15.25 -10.82 -1.94
CA LEU A 81 13.85 -10.45 -1.73
C LEU A 81 13.17 -11.50 -0.84
N PHE A 82 12.65 -11.06 0.29
CA PHE A 82 11.79 -11.82 1.18
C PHE A 82 10.36 -11.31 1.02
N ASP A 83 9.51 -12.11 0.37
CA ASP A 83 8.12 -11.73 0.16
C ASP A 83 7.23 -12.22 1.30
N GLU A 84 6.35 -11.35 1.80
CA GLU A 84 5.48 -11.61 2.96
C GLU A 84 6.26 -12.19 4.16
N PHE A 85 7.36 -11.52 4.53
CA PHE A 85 8.32 -12.00 5.53
C PHE A 85 7.66 -12.37 6.86
N GLU A 86 6.68 -11.60 7.30
CA GLU A 86 5.96 -11.86 8.55
C GLU A 86 5.17 -13.18 8.54
N LYS A 87 4.90 -13.73 7.35
CA LYS A 87 4.23 -15.03 7.20
C LYS A 87 5.24 -16.15 6.96
N THR A 88 6.18 -15.88 6.05
CA THR A 88 7.20 -16.85 5.63
C THR A 88 8.15 -17.19 6.77
N PHE A 89 8.43 -16.21 7.63
CA PHE A 89 9.28 -16.33 8.81
C PHE A 89 8.48 -16.15 10.12
N ALA A 90 7.23 -16.62 10.13
CA ALA A 90 6.44 -16.64 11.37
C ALA A 90 7.05 -17.60 12.40
N ASP A 91 6.92 -17.24 13.69
CA ASP A 91 7.39 -18.07 14.79
C ASP A 91 6.74 -19.46 14.73
N GLN A 92 7.54 -20.48 15.04
CA GLN A 92 7.13 -21.87 15.10
C GLN A 92 7.33 -22.39 16.53
N GLU A 93 6.69 -23.52 16.89
CA GLU A 93 6.70 -24.05 18.27
C GLU A 93 8.11 -24.19 18.88
N HIS A 94 9.14 -24.38 18.07
CA HIS A 94 10.52 -24.61 18.55
C HIS A 94 11.56 -23.79 17.77
N ALA A 95 11.18 -22.75 17.04
CA ALA A 95 12.08 -21.93 16.25
C ALA A 95 11.60 -20.48 16.17
N ASN A 96 12.54 -19.55 16.19
CA ASN A 96 12.31 -18.13 15.97
C ASN A 96 12.94 -17.71 14.61
N PRO A 97 12.29 -18.03 13.47
CA PRO A 97 12.88 -17.83 12.16
C PRO A 97 13.34 -16.40 11.90
N GLN A 98 12.65 -15.39 12.44
CA GLN A 98 13.06 -13.99 12.30
C GLN A 98 14.36 -13.70 13.06
N GLU A 99 14.56 -14.30 14.23
CA GLU A 99 15.78 -14.13 15.01
C GLU A 99 16.97 -14.81 14.34
N ASP A 100 16.76 -15.97 13.72
CA ASP A 100 17.80 -16.68 12.97
C ASP A 100 18.36 -15.86 11.81
N MET A 101 17.58 -14.92 11.28
CA MET A 101 17.98 -14.02 10.19
C MET A 101 18.76 -12.78 10.66
N LEU A 102 18.74 -12.46 11.97
CA LEU A 102 19.35 -11.20 12.45
C LEU A 102 20.85 -11.11 12.19
N PRO A 103 21.67 -12.17 12.35
CA PRO A 103 23.10 -12.11 12.03
C PRO A 103 23.37 -11.77 10.57
N LEU A 104 22.60 -12.35 9.64
CA LEU A 104 22.71 -12.06 8.21
C LEU A 104 22.45 -10.56 7.91
N PHE A 105 21.44 -9.98 8.56
CA PHE A 105 21.11 -8.57 8.37
C PHE A 105 22.11 -7.60 9.05
N ASP A 106 22.85 -8.06 10.07
CA ASP A 106 23.88 -7.25 10.74
C ASP A 106 25.14 -7.04 9.89
N GLY A 107 25.31 -7.80 8.82
CA GLY A 107 26.31 -7.54 7.80
C GLY A 107 27.74 -7.93 8.20
N ILE A 108 27.92 -8.98 8.97
CA ILE A 108 29.22 -9.52 9.35
C ILE A 108 29.81 -10.42 8.22
N ASP A 109 29.08 -10.60 7.14
CA ASP A 109 29.33 -11.60 6.11
C ASP A 109 30.21 -11.14 4.97
N ASN A 110 30.80 -12.12 4.27
CA ASN A 110 31.46 -11.92 3.00
C ASN A 110 30.42 -11.58 1.90
N GLY A 111 30.65 -10.49 1.19
CA GLY A 111 29.76 -10.08 0.10
C GLY A 111 28.59 -9.19 0.53
N LYS A 112 28.46 -8.09 -0.17
CA LYS A 112 27.46 -7.06 0.07
C LYS A 112 26.09 -7.45 -0.50
N LYS A 113 25.05 -7.32 0.29
CA LYS A 113 23.68 -7.72 -0.07
C LYS A 113 22.69 -6.58 0.09
N LEU A 114 21.77 -6.47 -0.87
CA LEU A 114 20.59 -5.60 -0.77
C LEU A 114 19.39 -6.45 -0.34
N PHE A 115 18.98 -6.31 0.92
CA PHE A 115 17.81 -7.00 1.45
C PHE A 115 16.54 -6.20 1.20
N ILE A 116 15.52 -6.85 0.68
CA ILE A 116 14.19 -6.29 0.51
C ILE A 116 13.21 -7.18 1.25
N ILE A 117 12.53 -6.63 2.23
CA ILE A 117 11.45 -7.31 2.96
C ILE A 117 10.13 -6.68 2.55
N THR A 118 9.17 -7.48 2.10
CA THR A 118 7.77 -7.04 2.01
C THR A 118 7.00 -7.56 3.22
N CYS A 119 6.12 -6.75 3.79
CA CYS A 119 5.22 -7.17 4.85
C CYS A 119 3.87 -6.46 4.77
N ASN A 120 2.81 -7.14 5.20
CA ASN A 120 1.47 -6.56 5.31
C ASN A 120 1.25 -5.96 6.70
N GLU A 121 1.81 -6.59 7.72
CA GLU A 121 1.57 -6.29 9.13
C GLU A 121 2.90 -6.05 9.84
N VAL A 122 3.32 -4.79 9.93
CA VAL A 122 4.61 -4.38 10.52
C VAL A 122 4.76 -4.85 11.97
N HIS A 123 3.67 -4.90 12.74
CA HIS A 123 3.70 -5.33 14.14
C HIS A 123 4.05 -6.81 14.33
N LYS A 124 4.00 -7.62 13.27
CA LYS A 124 4.44 -9.02 13.26
C LYS A 124 5.93 -9.19 12.92
N LEU A 125 6.61 -8.11 12.55
CA LEU A 125 8.05 -8.12 12.39
C LEU A 125 8.73 -7.99 13.76
N ASN A 126 9.80 -8.74 13.94
CA ASN A 126 10.63 -8.63 15.15
C ASN A 126 11.12 -7.18 15.30
N SER A 127 10.98 -6.63 16.51
CA SER A 127 11.35 -5.23 16.80
C SER A 127 12.82 -4.92 16.53
N TYR A 128 13.69 -5.91 16.61
CA TYR A 128 15.13 -5.77 16.30
C TYR A 128 15.40 -5.56 14.80
N LEU A 129 14.45 -5.90 13.92
CA LEU A 129 14.55 -5.60 12.48
C LEU A 129 14.26 -4.13 12.21
N ILE A 130 13.24 -3.58 12.87
CA ILE A 130 12.73 -2.23 12.59
C ILE A 130 13.57 -1.16 13.30
N ASN A 131 13.98 -1.43 14.55
CA ASN A 131 14.56 -0.42 15.45
C ASN A 131 16.08 -0.27 15.34
N ARG A 132 16.76 -1.02 14.46
CA ARG A 132 18.19 -0.88 14.19
C ARG A 132 18.46 -0.28 12.82
N PRO A 133 18.76 1.04 12.72
CA PRO A 133 19.02 1.72 11.43
C PRO A 133 20.17 1.12 10.63
N GLY A 134 21.06 0.34 11.28
CA GLY A 134 22.15 -0.36 10.62
C GLY A 134 21.73 -1.55 9.76
N ARG A 135 20.56 -2.16 10.04
CA ARG A 135 20.06 -3.33 9.31
C ARG A 135 19.20 -2.92 8.12
N PHE A 136 18.16 -2.11 8.40
CA PHE A 136 17.24 -1.62 7.37
C PHE A 136 17.28 -0.09 7.34
N HIS A 137 17.83 0.42 6.25
CA HIS A 137 18.03 1.87 6.07
C HIS A 137 16.73 2.57 5.71
N TYR A 138 15.89 1.94 4.90
CA TYR A 138 14.60 2.48 4.52
C TYR A 138 13.44 1.60 4.99
N HIS A 139 12.43 2.27 5.50
CA HIS A 139 11.10 1.69 5.70
C HIS A 139 10.10 2.52 4.89
N PHE A 140 9.65 1.99 3.76
CA PHE A 140 8.62 2.62 2.94
C PHE A 140 7.27 2.04 3.27
N VAL A 141 6.41 2.87 3.84
CA VAL A 141 5.00 2.55 4.01
C VAL A 141 4.29 2.90 2.71
N LEU A 142 3.81 1.87 2.00
CA LEU A 142 3.03 2.05 0.79
C LEU A 142 1.56 2.18 1.16
N GLY A 143 0.92 3.22 0.66
CA GLY A 143 -0.51 3.49 0.87
C GLY A 143 -1.35 3.16 -0.36
N ASN A 144 -2.65 3.37 -0.23
CA ASN A 144 -3.53 3.33 -1.39
C ASN A 144 -3.14 4.41 -2.39
N PRO A 145 -3.34 4.18 -3.70
CA PRO A 145 -3.05 5.17 -4.72
C PRO A 145 -3.87 6.44 -4.49
N ASN A 146 -3.21 7.58 -4.62
CA ASN A 146 -3.86 8.88 -4.54
C ASN A 146 -4.67 9.19 -5.81
N PRO A 147 -5.49 10.26 -5.83
CA PRO A 147 -6.31 10.61 -6.99
C PRO A 147 -5.55 10.74 -8.31
N ASP A 148 -4.34 11.28 -8.30
CA ASP A 148 -3.52 11.44 -9.50
C ASP A 148 -2.99 10.10 -9.99
N GLU A 149 -2.55 9.24 -9.08
CA GLU A 149 -2.12 7.87 -9.36
C GLU A 149 -3.27 7.02 -9.91
N ILE A 150 -4.48 7.15 -9.35
CA ILE A 150 -5.69 6.49 -9.85
C ILE A 150 -5.99 6.97 -11.28
N LYS A 151 -5.93 8.28 -11.51
CA LYS A 151 -6.16 8.85 -12.83
C LYS A 151 -5.16 8.31 -13.85
N GLU A 152 -3.87 8.32 -13.52
CA GLU A 152 -2.82 7.80 -14.39
C GLU A 152 -3.03 6.31 -14.69
N TYR A 153 -3.22 5.50 -13.65
CA TYR A 153 -3.45 4.07 -13.77
C TYR A 153 -4.67 3.74 -14.64
N MET A 154 -5.79 4.36 -14.36
CA MET A 154 -7.03 4.08 -15.08
C MET A 154 -7.01 4.61 -16.51
N THR A 155 -6.31 5.71 -16.79
CA THR A 155 -6.11 6.19 -18.16
C THR A 155 -5.33 5.17 -19.00
N ASP A 156 -4.36 4.48 -18.41
CA ASP A 156 -3.57 3.46 -19.10
C ASP A 156 -4.31 2.11 -19.25
N LYS A 157 -5.21 1.79 -18.31
CA LYS A 157 -5.86 0.46 -18.25
C LYS A 157 -7.25 0.42 -18.85
N LEU A 158 -7.96 1.55 -18.88
CA LEU A 158 -9.28 1.63 -19.52
C LEU A 158 -9.16 1.91 -21.02
N LYS A 159 -10.10 1.32 -21.77
CA LYS A 159 -10.33 1.74 -23.16
C LYS A 159 -10.80 3.20 -23.18
N PRO A 160 -10.44 3.99 -24.22
CA PRO A 160 -10.77 5.43 -24.28
C PRO A 160 -12.26 5.75 -24.09
N GLU A 161 -13.15 4.87 -24.53
CA GLU A 161 -14.61 5.01 -24.43
C GLU A 161 -15.09 5.06 -22.95
N TYR A 162 -14.34 4.46 -22.03
CA TYR A 162 -14.66 4.41 -20.60
C TYR A 162 -13.92 5.45 -19.75
N HIS A 163 -13.11 6.32 -20.35
CA HIS A 163 -12.37 7.35 -19.60
C HIS A 163 -13.29 8.34 -18.86
N HIS A 164 -14.54 8.50 -19.31
CA HIS A 164 -15.54 9.34 -18.63
C HIS A 164 -15.84 8.87 -17.19
N VAL A 165 -15.60 7.58 -16.88
CA VAL A 165 -15.82 7.00 -15.53
C VAL A 165 -14.72 7.38 -14.55
N ILE A 166 -13.53 7.77 -15.02
CA ILE A 166 -12.36 8.05 -14.16
C ILE A 166 -12.67 9.10 -13.09
N LYS A 167 -13.35 10.18 -13.47
CA LYS A 167 -13.72 11.23 -12.51
C LYS A 167 -14.62 10.69 -11.39
N LYS A 168 -15.58 9.82 -11.72
CA LYS A 168 -16.50 9.20 -10.78
C LYS A 168 -15.75 8.25 -9.84
N LEU A 169 -14.82 7.47 -10.38
CA LEU A 169 -13.97 6.57 -9.61
C LEU A 169 -13.06 7.32 -8.62
N ILE A 170 -12.46 8.44 -9.05
CA ILE A 170 -11.68 9.32 -8.17
C ILE A 170 -12.55 9.85 -7.03
N GLY A 171 -13.75 10.34 -7.33
CA GLY A 171 -14.70 10.76 -6.31
C GLY A 171 -15.04 9.63 -5.33
N PHE A 172 -15.20 8.41 -5.82
CA PHE A 172 -15.45 7.22 -5.01
C PHE A 172 -14.26 6.87 -4.10
N SER A 173 -13.03 7.01 -4.59
CA SER A 173 -11.80 6.72 -3.83
C SER A 173 -11.56 7.65 -2.64
N LEU A 174 -12.23 8.79 -2.58
CA LEU A 174 -12.14 9.68 -1.41
C LEU A 174 -12.81 9.10 -0.16
N ASN A 175 -13.69 8.12 -0.34
CA ASN A 175 -14.48 7.51 0.73
C ASN A 175 -14.27 5.99 0.87
N VAL A 176 -13.58 5.38 -0.08
CA VAL A 176 -13.31 3.94 -0.12
C VAL A 176 -11.87 3.70 -0.49
N ASP A 177 -11.19 2.93 0.32
CA ASP A 177 -9.82 2.52 0.06
C ASP A 177 -9.75 1.64 -1.20
N LEU A 178 -9.18 2.14 -2.27
CA LEU A 178 -8.94 1.40 -3.51
C LEU A 178 -7.48 1.01 -3.62
N THR A 179 -7.21 -0.28 -3.66
CA THR A 179 -5.86 -0.80 -3.96
C THR A 179 -5.67 -0.95 -5.46
N TYR A 180 -4.43 -1.13 -5.94
CA TYR A 180 -4.17 -1.40 -7.36
C TYR A 180 -4.83 -2.69 -7.85
N ASP A 181 -4.97 -3.71 -6.99
CA ASP A 181 -5.68 -4.94 -7.35
C ASP A 181 -7.18 -4.68 -7.57
N VAL A 182 -7.78 -3.86 -6.72
CA VAL A 182 -9.19 -3.42 -6.87
C VAL A 182 -9.35 -2.58 -8.14
N LEU A 183 -8.46 -1.61 -8.39
CA LEU A 183 -8.49 -0.80 -9.60
C LEU A 183 -8.35 -1.64 -10.86
N ARG A 184 -7.52 -2.69 -10.83
CA ARG A 184 -7.36 -3.63 -11.94
C ARG A 184 -8.64 -4.41 -12.21
N ALA A 185 -9.31 -4.89 -11.15
CA ALA A 185 -10.58 -5.60 -11.28
C ALA A 185 -11.67 -4.66 -11.85
N ILE A 186 -11.77 -3.43 -11.34
CA ILE A 186 -12.71 -2.42 -11.87
C ILE A 186 -12.43 -2.14 -13.35
N ALA A 187 -11.16 -1.96 -13.73
CA ALA A 187 -10.81 -1.69 -15.12
C ALA A 187 -11.19 -2.85 -16.05
N PHE A 188 -11.03 -4.10 -15.57
CA PHE A 188 -11.43 -5.29 -16.31
C PHE A 188 -12.93 -5.29 -16.59
N GLU A 189 -13.77 -5.14 -15.57
CA GLU A 189 -15.24 -5.14 -15.68
C GLU A 189 -15.75 -4.01 -16.60
N LEU A 190 -15.25 -2.79 -16.40
CA LEU A 190 -15.62 -1.65 -17.25
C LEU A 190 -15.23 -1.87 -18.71
N ASN A 191 -14.07 -2.47 -19.00
CA ASN A 191 -13.63 -2.80 -20.35
C ASN A 191 -14.45 -3.91 -21.01
N MET A 192 -15.15 -4.74 -20.21
CA MET A 192 -16.14 -5.71 -20.68
C MET A 192 -17.50 -5.07 -21.00
N GLY A 193 -17.69 -3.79 -20.63
CA GLY A 193 -18.90 -3.02 -20.90
C GLY A 193 -19.92 -2.98 -19.78
N TYR A 194 -19.59 -3.49 -18.59
CA TYR A 194 -20.45 -3.39 -17.42
C TYR A 194 -20.52 -1.97 -16.88
N SER A 195 -21.63 -1.62 -16.26
CA SER A 195 -21.77 -0.29 -15.64
C SER A 195 -20.87 -0.14 -14.42
N PHE A 196 -20.57 1.12 -14.05
CA PHE A 196 -19.78 1.39 -12.84
C PHE A 196 -20.45 0.87 -11.57
N GLU A 197 -21.77 1.01 -11.49
CA GLU A 197 -22.57 0.57 -10.36
C GLU A 197 -22.59 -0.95 -10.23
N ASP A 198 -22.85 -1.67 -11.31
CA ASP A 198 -22.83 -3.13 -11.32
C ASP A 198 -21.44 -3.66 -10.98
N THR A 199 -20.40 -3.06 -11.56
CA THR A 199 -19.00 -3.40 -11.25
C THR A 199 -18.70 -3.30 -9.75
N LEU A 200 -19.11 -2.22 -9.09
CA LEU A 200 -18.86 -2.07 -7.65
C LEU A 200 -19.65 -3.09 -6.83
N MET A 201 -20.86 -3.43 -7.25
CA MET A 201 -21.71 -4.40 -6.58
C MET A 201 -21.16 -5.82 -6.74
N ASP A 202 -20.81 -6.24 -7.96
CA ASP A 202 -20.34 -7.58 -8.27
C ASP A 202 -18.96 -7.88 -7.68
N LEU A 203 -18.08 -6.89 -7.63
CA LEU A 203 -16.79 -6.98 -6.97
C LEU A 203 -16.86 -6.84 -5.44
N ASN A 204 -18.09 -6.69 -4.90
CA ASN A 204 -18.32 -6.48 -3.48
C ASN A 204 -17.46 -5.35 -2.88
N ILE A 205 -17.22 -4.31 -3.69
CA ILE A 205 -16.51 -3.11 -3.25
C ILE A 205 -17.53 -2.27 -2.50
N SER A 206 -17.90 -2.75 -1.34
CA SER A 206 -18.91 -2.11 -0.53
C SER A 206 -18.31 -1.03 0.35
N LYS A 207 -19.18 -0.14 0.77
CA LYS A 207 -18.93 0.94 1.70
C LYS A 207 -18.70 0.45 3.14
N GLU A 208 -18.07 -0.70 3.33
CA GLU A 208 -17.61 -1.10 4.67
C GLU A 208 -16.58 -0.08 5.14
N GLY A 209 -17.04 0.83 5.96
CA GLY A 209 -16.25 1.95 6.44
C GLY A 209 -16.58 3.26 5.77
N THR A 210 -17.87 3.54 5.44
CA THR A 210 -18.29 4.92 5.11
C THR A 210 -17.66 5.85 6.12
N PRO A 211 -16.74 6.74 5.70
CA PRO A 211 -16.09 7.64 6.63
C PRO A 211 -17.16 8.41 7.38
N LYS A 212 -16.97 8.50 8.68
CA LYS A 212 -17.84 9.32 9.51
C LYS A 212 -17.32 10.75 9.44
N TYR A 213 -18.21 11.66 9.15
CA TYR A 213 -17.90 13.08 9.04
C TYR A 213 -18.37 13.82 10.27
N ASN A 214 -17.60 14.81 10.67
CA ASN A 214 -18.09 15.84 11.56
C ASN A 214 -18.69 16.96 10.72
N ILE A 215 -20.01 17.12 10.77
CA ILE A 215 -20.72 18.13 9.99
C ILE A 215 -20.83 19.38 10.87
N ARG A 216 -20.24 20.48 10.40
CA ARG A 216 -20.45 21.82 10.99
C ARG A 216 -21.25 22.63 10.01
N VAL A 217 -22.41 23.10 10.45
CA VAL A 217 -23.24 24.04 9.70
C VAL A 217 -23.17 25.38 10.40
N GLU A 218 -22.82 26.41 9.67
CA GLU A 218 -22.71 27.78 10.12
C GLU A 218 -23.84 28.60 9.50
N PHE A 219 -24.60 29.29 10.34
CA PHE A 219 -25.72 30.12 9.93
C PHE A 219 -25.26 31.56 9.66
N ALA A 220 -26.06 32.31 8.88
CA ALA A 220 -25.75 33.69 8.54
C ALA A 220 -25.66 34.66 9.73
N ASP A 221 -26.23 34.28 10.87
CA ASP A 221 -26.13 35.00 12.14
C ASP A 221 -24.85 34.70 12.94
N GLY A 222 -23.94 33.86 12.39
CA GLY A 222 -22.68 33.46 13.03
C GLY A 222 -22.83 32.30 14.02
N THR A 223 -24.05 31.81 14.25
CA THR A 223 -24.25 30.59 15.04
C THR A 223 -23.87 29.36 14.27
N TYR A 224 -23.50 28.27 14.95
CA TYR A 224 -23.21 27.02 14.29
C TYR A 224 -23.79 25.81 15.02
N ARG A 225 -23.96 24.72 14.29
CA ARG A 225 -24.34 23.41 14.81
C ARG A 225 -23.32 22.38 14.35
N VAL A 226 -23.03 21.41 15.20
CA VAL A 226 -22.08 20.34 14.91
C VAL A 226 -22.78 19.00 15.14
N ARG A 227 -22.59 18.10 14.16
CA ARG A 227 -22.86 16.67 14.32
C ARG A 227 -21.57 15.90 14.16
N GLN A 228 -21.33 14.95 15.04
CA GLN A 228 -20.13 14.13 15.02
C GLN A 228 -20.45 12.73 14.53
N SER A 229 -19.50 12.15 13.79
CA SER A 229 -19.57 10.74 13.34
C SER A 229 -20.79 10.40 12.46
N GLU A 230 -21.28 11.34 11.67
CA GLU A 230 -22.37 11.11 10.71
C GLU A 230 -21.88 10.45 9.43
N ARG A 231 -22.67 9.51 8.91
CA ARG A 231 -22.41 8.87 7.62
C ARG A 231 -23.07 9.68 6.52
N ILE A 232 -22.29 10.18 5.58
CA ILE A 232 -22.77 10.91 4.40
C ILE A 232 -22.61 10.03 3.17
N ASN A 233 -23.67 9.80 2.42
CA ASN A 233 -23.58 9.18 1.11
C ASN A 233 -23.30 10.25 0.04
N THR A 234 -22.04 10.49 -0.24
CA THR A 234 -21.61 11.49 -1.24
C THR A 234 -21.84 11.07 -2.70
N TYR A 235 -22.35 9.86 -2.93
CA TYR A 235 -22.61 9.31 -4.28
C TYR A 235 -24.08 9.20 -4.64
N SER A 236 -24.97 9.34 -3.65
CA SER A 236 -26.40 9.39 -3.92
C SER A 236 -26.79 10.80 -4.35
N ASN A 237 -27.50 10.90 -5.46
CA ASN A 237 -28.21 12.12 -5.81
C ASN A 237 -29.44 12.34 -4.93
N ASP A 238 -29.72 11.42 -4.02
CA ASP A 238 -30.83 11.52 -3.08
C ASP A 238 -30.52 12.59 -2.04
N ARG A 239 -31.56 13.30 -1.67
CA ARG A 239 -31.50 14.33 -0.63
C ARG A 239 -31.21 13.67 0.71
N GLN A 240 -30.15 14.11 1.38
CA GLN A 240 -29.84 13.66 2.74
C GLN A 240 -30.25 14.75 3.73
N TYR A 241 -30.96 14.34 4.77
CA TYR A 241 -31.46 15.24 5.80
C TYR A 241 -30.72 14.99 7.10
N PHE A 242 -30.22 16.08 7.73
CA PHE A 242 -29.56 16.03 9.02
C PHE A 242 -30.40 16.85 10.02
N TRP A 243 -30.75 16.19 11.10
CA TRP A 243 -31.56 16.79 12.16
C TRP A 243 -30.65 17.27 13.28
N PHE A 244 -30.77 18.50 13.68
CA PHE A 244 -30.03 19.11 14.78
C PHE A 244 -30.97 19.39 15.93
N ASN A 245 -30.59 18.96 17.14
CA ASN A 245 -31.37 19.22 18.32
C ASN A 245 -31.11 20.63 18.83
N ASP A 246 -32.12 21.30 19.30
CA ASP A 246 -31.99 22.54 20.04
C ASP A 246 -31.37 22.30 21.43
N LYS A 247 -31.11 23.38 22.19
CA LYS A 247 -30.58 23.30 23.57
C LYS A 247 -31.52 22.57 24.52
N SER A 248 -32.79 22.39 24.19
CA SER A 248 -33.79 21.68 24.97
C SER A 248 -33.94 20.20 24.58
N GLY A 249 -33.15 19.73 23.60
CA GLY A 249 -33.21 18.34 23.13
C GLY A 249 -34.33 18.07 22.13
N ARG A 250 -35.06 19.09 21.67
CA ARG A 250 -36.09 18.96 20.64
C ARG A 250 -35.45 19.08 19.26
N SER A 251 -35.86 18.23 18.35
CA SER A 251 -35.43 18.31 16.94
C SER A 251 -36.09 19.52 16.29
N SER A 252 -35.32 20.60 16.07
CA SER A 252 -35.87 21.88 15.62
C SER A 252 -35.62 22.19 14.14
N ASP A 253 -34.50 21.70 13.58
CA ASP A 253 -34.10 22.06 12.22
C ASP A 253 -33.58 20.89 11.43
N SER A 254 -34.07 20.72 10.20
CA SER A 254 -33.52 19.84 9.20
C SER A 254 -32.73 20.64 8.18
N ILE A 255 -31.49 20.28 7.94
CA ILE A 255 -30.65 20.87 6.89
C ILE A 255 -30.54 19.87 5.76
N ARG A 256 -30.76 20.36 4.55
CA ARG A 256 -30.63 19.61 3.31
C ARG A 256 -29.23 19.87 2.73
N LEU A 257 -28.46 18.81 2.49
CA LEU A 257 -27.24 18.81 1.69
C LEU A 257 -27.53 18.27 0.31
#